data_dd9d9b996a23546d2b2494dd23efc7a5
#
_entry.id   dd9d9b996a23546d2b2494dd23efc7a5
#
_cell.length_a   1.000
_cell.length_b   1.000
_cell.length_c   1.000
_cell.angle_alpha   90.00
_cell.angle_beta   90.00
_cell.angle_gamma   90.00
#
_symmetry.space_group_name_H-M   'P 1'
#
loop_
_entity.id
_entity.type
_entity.pdbx_description
1 polymer ?
#
loop_
_entity_poly.entity_id
_entity_poly.type
_entity_poly.pdbx_seq_one_letter_code
_entity_poly.pdbx_strand_id
1 'polypeptide(L)'
;MPATAINQQPSKALSTILQAGFVAGTLDIAAACTQYYINTGKGPGNVLRYVASGVFGNKAFTGGVPMAAWGLVFHYIIAIGLTIFFFWLFPKVKWLYKNIIVTGLLYGIFAWAVTVLIIVPLSNTPPRAAFDFRKAAIAILILMFCIGIPISVII
;
A
#
# COMPACT_ATOMS: atom_id res chain seq x y z
N MET A 1 27.10 27.85 8.60
CA MET A 1 26.51 26.91 9.54
C MET A 1 26.58 25.51 8.90
N PRO A 2 27.23 24.55 9.51
CA PRO A 2 27.37 23.23 8.90
C PRO A 2 26.00 22.56 8.87
N ALA A 3 25.63 22.07 7.71
CA ALA A 3 24.52 21.15 7.56
C ALA A 3 24.80 19.92 8.45
N THR A 4 24.07 19.79 9.53
CA THR A 4 24.03 18.57 10.31
C THR A 4 23.53 17.46 9.39
N ALA A 5 24.47 16.73 8.82
CA ALA A 5 24.18 15.47 8.16
C ALA A 5 23.40 14.63 9.17
N ILE A 6 22.17 14.34 8.85
CA ILE A 6 21.33 13.42 9.61
C ILE A 6 22.01 12.06 9.49
N ASN A 7 22.94 11.80 10.38
CA ASN A 7 23.52 10.47 10.60
C ASN A 7 22.46 9.66 11.35
N GLN A 8 21.36 9.34 10.66
CA GLN A 8 20.37 8.41 11.17
C GLN A 8 21.08 7.05 11.28
N GLN A 9 21.29 6.61 12.49
CA GLN A 9 21.81 5.26 12.72
C GLN A 9 20.92 4.26 11.92
N PRO A 10 21.51 3.33 11.18
CA PRO A 10 20.75 2.41 10.32
C PRO A 10 19.58 1.72 11.03
N SER A 11 19.71 1.44 12.31
CA SER A 11 18.67 0.86 13.16
C SER A 11 17.43 1.76 13.33
N LYS A 12 17.61 3.09 13.40
CA LYS A 12 16.50 4.04 13.53
C LYS A 12 15.75 4.18 12.21
N ALA A 13 16.44 4.26 11.09
CA ALA A 13 15.83 4.33 9.77
C ALA A 13 14.97 3.09 9.49
N LEU A 14 15.50 1.90 9.77
CA LEU A 14 14.76 0.64 9.61
C LEU A 14 13.51 0.60 10.48
N SER A 15 13.62 0.99 11.74
CA SER A 15 12.48 1.07 12.68
C SER A 15 11.39 2.01 12.15
N THR A 16 11.77 3.20 11.68
CA THR A 16 10.82 4.18 11.12
C THR A 16 10.10 3.62 9.88
N ILE A 17 10.84 2.99 8.95
CA ILE A 17 10.28 2.37 7.75
C ILE A 17 9.29 1.26 8.13
N LEU A 18 9.67 0.37 9.04
CA LEU A 18 8.80 -0.73 9.47
C LEU A 18 7.54 -0.22 10.17
N GLN A 19 7.66 0.79 11.04
CA GLN A 19 6.50 1.42 11.68
C GLN A 19 5.56 2.07 10.67
N ALA A 20 6.09 2.89 9.77
CA ALA A 20 5.29 3.57 8.75
C ALA A 20 4.60 2.55 7.81
N GLY A 21 5.33 1.55 7.34
CA GLY A 21 4.79 0.50 6.47
C GLY A 21 3.76 -0.38 7.16
N PHE A 22 3.96 -0.71 8.44
CA PHE A 22 3.00 -1.49 9.20
C PHE A 22 1.71 -0.70 9.47
N VAL A 23 1.81 0.55 9.93
CA VAL A 23 0.64 1.42 10.16
C VAL A 23 -0.13 1.64 8.86
N ALA A 24 0.55 2.05 7.80
CA ALA A 24 -0.07 2.29 6.51
C ALA A 24 -0.71 1.02 5.93
N GLY A 25 0.01 -0.11 5.95
CA GLY A 25 -0.52 -1.38 5.48
C GLY A 25 -1.73 -1.88 6.28
N THR A 26 -1.74 -1.67 7.59
CA THR A 26 -2.89 -2.04 8.44
C THR A 26 -4.12 -1.18 8.12
N LEU A 27 -3.95 0.13 7.98
CA LEU A 27 -5.05 1.03 7.63
C LEU A 27 -5.61 0.70 6.25
N ASP A 28 -4.75 0.46 5.27
CA ASP A 28 -5.15 0.17 3.90
C ASP A 28 -5.90 -1.16 3.80
N ILE A 29 -5.38 -2.25 4.37
CA ILE A 29 -6.07 -3.54 4.30
C ILE A 29 -7.38 -3.53 5.08
N ALA A 30 -7.45 -2.82 6.21
CA ALA A 30 -8.69 -2.65 6.95
C ALA A 30 -9.74 -1.88 6.14
N ALA A 31 -9.35 -0.79 5.48
CA ALA A 31 -10.23 -0.01 4.61
C ALA A 31 -10.69 -0.84 3.39
N ALA A 32 -9.78 -1.58 2.74
CA ALA A 32 -10.11 -2.43 1.60
C ALA A 32 -11.08 -3.56 1.98
N CYS A 33 -10.87 -4.20 3.12
CA CYS A 33 -11.77 -5.25 3.64
C CYS A 33 -13.15 -4.67 4.00
N THR A 34 -13.18 -3.50 4.63
CA THR A 34 -14.43 -2.80 4.98
C THR A 34 -15.22 -2.41 3.74
N GLN A 35 -14.54 -1.81 2.76
CA GLN A 35 -15.16 -1.44 1.48
C GLN A 35 -15.72 -2.67 0.75
N TYR A 36 -14.96 -3.77 0.74
CA TYR A 36 -15.40 -5.00 0.10
C TYR A 36 -16.65 -5.58 0.80
N TYR A 37 -16.66 -5.58 2.13
CA TYR A 37 -17.81 -6.03 2.92
C TYR A 37 -19.06 -5.19 2.64
N ILE A 38 -18.92 -3.87 2.62
CA ILE A 38 -20.05 -2.94 2.32
C ILE A 38 -20.62 -3.22 0.91
N ASN A 39 -19.75 -3.48 -0.06
CA ASN A 39 -20.19 -3.66 -1.45
C ASN A 39 -20.75 -5.07 -1.77
N THR A 40 -20.37 -6.09 -1.01
CA THR A 40 -20.65 -7.49 -1.37
C THR A 40 -21.32 -8.31 -0.27
N GLY A 41 -21.28 -7.84 0.98
CA GLY A 41 -21.70 -8.61 2.17
C GLY A 41 -20.76 -9.79 2.50
N LYS A 42 -19.65 -9.94 1.78
CA LYS A 42 -18.72 -11.08 1.94
C LYS A 42 -17.55 -10.71 2.86
N GLY A 43 -17.03 -11.70 3.58
CA GLY A 43 -15.95 -11.51 4.53
C GLY A 43 -14.60 -11.11 3.92
N PRO A 44 -13.66 -10.62 4.76
CA PRO A 44 -12.37 -10.06 4.34
C PRO A 44 -11.44 -11.09 3.68
N GLY A 45 -11.63 -12.37 3.92
CA GLY A 45 -10.80 -13.44 3.35
C GLY A 45 -10.74 -13.42 1.82
N ASN A 46 -11.77 -12.91 1.15
CA ASN A 46 -11.76 -12.81 -0.31
C ASN A 46 -10.80 -11.71 -0.80
N VAL A 47 -10.69 -10.60 -0.07
CA VAL A 47 -9.72 -9.52 -0.37
C VAL A 47 -8.30 -10.06 -0.23
N LEU A 48 -8.02 -10.75 0.86
CA LEU A 48 -6.70 -11.34 1.11
C LEU A 48 -6.34 -12.41 0.09
N ARG A 49 -7.29 -13.29 -0.27
CA ARG A 49 -7.08 -14.29 -1.33
C ARG A 49 -6.87 -13.64 -2.71
N TYR A 50 -7.52 -12.50 -2.97
CA TYR A 50 -7.24 -11.74 -4.19
C TYR A 50 -5.79 -11.24 -4.21
N VAL A 51 -5.26 -10.73 -3.09
CA VAL A 51 -3.83 -10.35 -3.00
C VAL A 51 -2.93 -11.58 -3.21
N ALA A 52 -3.25 -12.71 -2.58
CA ALA A 52 -2.51 -13.97 -2.76
C ALA A 52 -2.53 -14.45 -4.21
N SER A 53 -3.59 -14.17 -4.96
CA SER A 53 -3.70 -14.58 -6.37
C SER A 53 -2.64 -13.91 -7.26
N GLY A 54 -2.05 -12.81 -6.81
CA GLY A 54 -0.91 -12.19 -7.49
C GLY A 54 0.29 -13.13 -7.67
N VAL A 55 0.46 -14.08 -6.75
CA VAL A 55 1.51 -15.11 -6.81
C VAL A 55 0.95 -16.46 -7.23
N PHE A 56 -0.17 -16.89 -6.63
CA PHE A 56 -0.71 -18.24 -6.78
C PHE A 56 -1.80 -18.37 -7.86
N GLY A 57 -2.16 -17.27 -8.52
CA GLY A 57 -3.23 -17.26 -9.52
C GLY A 57 -4.57 -17.73 -8.96
N ASN A 58 -5.35 -18.43 -9.78
CA ASN A 58 -6.69 -18.92 -9.39
C ASN A 58 -6.70 -19.88 -8.19
N LYS A 59 -5.59 -20.56 -7.90
CA LYS A 59 -5.47 -21.46 -6.75
C LYS A 59 -5.65 -20.75 -5.41
N ALA A 60 -5.38 -19.44 -5.35
CA ALA A 60 -5.58 -18.65 -4.14
C ALA A 60 -7.03 -18.65 -3.65
N PHE A 61 -8.00 -18.72 -4.56
CA PHE A 61 -9.42 -18.64 -4.21
C PHE A 61 -9.96 -19.94 -3.60
N THR A 62 -9.32 -21.08 -3.86
CA THR A 62 -9.71 -22.40 -3.34
C THR A 62 -8.90 -22.84 -2.12
N GLY A 63 -7.82 -22.12 -1.78
CA GLY A 63 -6.87 -22.50 -0.74
C GLY A 63 -7.25 -22.09 0.71
N GLY A 64 -8.45 -21.55 0.91
CA GLY A 64 -8.97 -21.25 2.25
C GLY A 64 -8.16 -20.23 3.07
N VAL A 65 -8.07 -20.48 4.38
CA VAL A 65 -7.38 -19.60 5.35
C VAL A 65 -5.88 -19.46 5.07
N PRO A 66 -5.13 -20.53 4.72
CA PRO A 66 -3.70 -20.37 4.39
C PRO A 66 -3.43 -19.39 3.27
N MET A 67 -4.27 -19.36 2.24
CA MET A 67 -4.12 -18.40 1.14
C MET A 67 -4.46 -16.97 1.55
N ALA A 68 -5.41 -16.78 2.45
CA ALA A 68 -5.67 -15.46 3.04
C ALA A 68 -4.47 -14.97 3.88
N ALA A 69 -3.83 -15.86 4.64
CA ALA A 69 -2.62 -15.52 5.40
C ALA A 69 -1.46 -15.11 4.47
N TRP A 70 -1.21 -15.83 3.38
CA TRP A 70 -0.24 -15.43 2.38
C TRP A 70 -0.58 -14.09 1.72
N GLY A 71 -1.86 -13.84 1.44
CA GLY A 71 -2.30 -12.55 0.93
C GLY A 71 -1.97 -11.39 1.87
N LEU A 72 -2.14 -11.59 3.18
CA LEU A 72 -1.77 -10.60 4.18
C LEU A 72 -0.25 -10.36 4.21
N VAL A 73 0.56 -11.41 4.12
CA VAL A 73 2.03 -11.30 4.04
C VAL A 73 2.43 -10.48 2.80
N PHE A 74 1.92 -10.83 1.63
CA PHE A 74 2.23 -10.09 0.38
C PHE A 74 1.76 -8.64 0.44
N HIS A 75 0.61 -8.38 1.05
CA HIS A 75 0.12 -7.01 1.25
C HIS A 75 1.13 -6.17 2.05
N TYR A 76 1.63 -6.69 3.18
CA TYR A 76 2.63 -5.97 3.97
C TYR A 76 3.97 -5.83 3.24
N ILE A 77 4.39 -6.80 2.44
CA ILE A 77 5.59 -6.68 1.60
C ILE A 77 5.45 -5.51 0.63
N ILE A 78 4.30 -5.37 -0.01
CA ILE A 78 4.02 -4.25 -0.92
C ILE A 78 4.00 -2.91 -0.14
N ALA A 79 3.31 -2.85 1.00
CA ALA A 79 3.22 -1.64 1.83
C ALA A 79 4.60 -1.18 2.33
N ILE A 80 5.42 -2.11 2.81
CA ILE A 80 6.80 -1.83 3.24
C ILE A 80 7.65 -1.42 2.04
N GLY A 81 7.51 -2.07 0.89
CA GLY A 81 8.21 -1.71 -0.35
C GLY A 81 7.91 -0.27 -0.79
N LEU A 82 6.64 0.12 -0.76
CA LEU A 82 6.23 1.51 -1.01
C LEU A 82 6.84 2.46 0.03
N THR A 83 6.86 2.08 1.30
CA THR A 83 7.45 2.91 2.37
C THR A 83 8.96 3.09 2.18
N ILE A 84 9.69 2.03 1.81
CA ILE A 84 11.13 2.10 1.47
C ILE A 84 11.35 3.06 0.29
N PHE A 85 10.52 2.95 -0.74
CA PHE A 85 10.61 3.82 -1.91
C PHE A 85 10.38 5.28 -1.53
N PHE A 86 9.38 5.58 -0.70
CA PHE A 86 9.14 6.94 -0.21
C PHE A 86 10.33 7.46 0.60
N PHE A 87 10.84 6.66 1.53
CA PHE A 87 12.00 7.01 2.34
C PHE A 87 13.23 7.34 1.49
N TRP A 88 13.44 6.61 0.41
CA TRP A 88 14.54 6.87 -0.53
C TRP A 88 14.28 8.11 -1.41
N LEU A 89 13.03 8.37 -1.79
CA LEU A 89 12.64 9.49 -2.65
C LEU A 89 12.61 10.82 -1.88
N PHE A 90 12.10 10.79 -0.65
CA PHE A 90 11.80 11.98 0.16
C PHE A 90 12.99 12.95 0.26
N PRO A 91 14.23 12.54 0.62
CA PRO A 91 15.36 13.46 0.74
C PRO A 91 15.85 14.03 -0.59
N LYS A 92 15.46 13.44 -1.73
CA LYS A 92 15.93 13.85 -3.05
C LYS A 92 15.06 14.95 -3.68
N VAL A 93 13.82 15.08 -3.22
CA VAL A 93 12.84 16.00 -3.81
C VAL A 93 12.47 17.09 -2.80
N LYS A 94 13.15 18.22 -2.87
CA LYS A 94 12.96 19.35 -1.93
C LYS A 94 11.52 19.86 -1.86
N TRP A 95 10.73 19.71 -2.90
CA TRP A 95 9.33 20.13 -2.93
C TRP A 95 8.46 19.31 -1.95
N LEU A 96 8.81 18.05 -1.69
CA LEU A 96 8.07 17.19 -0.77
C LEU A 96 8.08 17.70 0.68
N TYR A 97 9.07 18.51 1.05
CA TYR A 97 9.17 19.09 2.41
C TYR A 97 8.21 20.29 2.62
N LYS A 98 7.67 20.88 1.55
CA LYS A 98 6.86 22.09 1.68
C LYS A 98 5.52 21.86 2.37
N ASN A 99 4.90 20.72 2.11
CA ASN A 99 3.62 20.37 2.70
C ASN A 99 3.47 18.85 2.78
N ILE A 100 3.66 18.31 3.99
CA ILE A 100 3.62 16.87 4.25
C ILE A 100 2.28 16.25 3.87
N ILE A 101 1.17 16.94 4.11
CA ILE A 101 -0.18 16.43 3.78
C ILE A 101 -0.35 16.31 2.28
N VAL A 102 -0.02 17.37 1.52
CA VAL A 102 -0.09 17.34 0.05
C VAL A 102 0.82 16.26 -0.51
N THR A 103 2.01 16.13 0.03
CA THR A 103 2.96 15.07 -0.34
C THR A 103 2.37 13.69 -0.09
N GLY A 104 1.75 13.46 1.06
CA GLY A 104 1.07 12.20 1.37
C GLY A 104 -0.06 11.89 0.39
N LEU A 105 -0.92 12.88 0.11
CA LEU A 105 -2.03 12.70 -0.85
C LEU A 105 -1.51 12.32 -2.24
N LEU A 106 -0.51 13.04 -2.75
CA LEU A 106 0.10 12.74 -4.05
C LEU A 106 0.80 11.38 -4.06
N TYR A 107 1.45 11.02 -2.94
CA TYR A 107 2.07 9.72 -2.81
C TYR A 107 1.04 8.58 -2.79
N GLY A 108 -0.13 8.79 -2.19
CA GLY A 108 -1.23 7.83 -2.24
C GLY A 108 -1.73 7.57 -3.67
N ILE A 109 -1.85 8.63 -4.48
CA ILE A 109 -2.17 8.50 -5.92
C ILE A 109 -1.08 7.70 -6.65
N PHE A 110 0.19 8.02 -6.39
CA PHE A 110 1.33 7.28 -6.94
C PHE A 110 1.29 5.80 -6.53
N ALA A 111 1.05 5.50 -5.25
CA ALA A 111 0.95 4.14 -4.74
C ALA A 111 -0.19 3.37 -5.43
N TRP A 112 -1.35 4.00 -5.64
CA TRP A 112 -2.43 3.43 -6.41
C TRP A 112 -2.01 3.12 -7.85
N ALA A 113 -1.39 4.07 -8.53
CA ALA A 113 -0.94 3.88 -9.91
C ALA A 113 0.07 2.72 -10.02
N VAL A 114 1.07 2.66 -9.14
CA VAL A 114 2.04 1.56 -9.10
C VAL A 114 1.35 0.22 -8.86
N THR A 115 0.44 0.16 -7.89
CA THR A 115 -0.27 -1.09 -7.56
C THR A 115 -1.16 -1.55 -8.70
N VAL A 116 -1.99 -0.66 -9.24
CA VAL A 116 -3.04 -1.03 -10.21
C VAL A 116 -2.52 -1.12 -11.64
N LEU A 117 -1.57 -0.28 -12.02
CA LEU A 117 -1.07 -0.20 -13.40
C LEU A 117 0.23 -1.00 -13.63
N ILE A 118 0.95 -1.35 -12.55
CA ILE A 118 2.22 -2.07 -12.66
C ILE A 118 2.13 -3.42 -11.94
N ILE A 119 1.90 -3.44 -10.63
CA ILE A 119 1.96 -4.68 -9.84
C ILE A 119 0.87 -5.66 -10.28
N VAL A 120 -0.38 -5.22 -10.35
CA VAL A 120 -1.50 -6.11 -10.70
C VAL A 120 -1.37 -6.67 -12.13
N PRO A 121 -1.07 -5.90 -13.18
CA PRO A 121 -0.92 -6.46 -14.53
C PRO A 121 0.29 -7.39 -14.69
N LEU A 122 1.36 -7.18 -13.92
CA LEU A 122 2.55 -8.04 -13.93
C LEU A 122 2.41 -9.29 -13.04
N SER A 123 1.36 -9.36 -12.24
CA SER A 123 1.08 -10.49 -11.36
C SER A 123 0.20 -11.55 -12.03
N ASN A 124 0.02 -12.68 -11.35
CA ASN A 124 -0.87 -13.76 -11.79
C ASN A 124 -2.33 -13.55 -11.39
N THR A 125 -2.73 -12.32 -11.01
CA THR A 125 -4.12 -12.03 -10.67
C THR A 125 -5.03 -12.28 -11.88
N PRO A 126 -6.23 -12.86 -11.67
CA PRO A 126 -7.20 -13.03 -12.75
C PRO A 126 -7.55 -11.68 -13.39
N PRO A 127 -7.86 -11.68 -14.70
CA PRO A 127 -8.27 -10.47 -15.40
C PRO A 127 -9.41 -9.78 -14.65
N ARG A 128 -9.29 -8.48 -14.46
CA ARG A 128 -10.36 -7.67 -13.87
C ARG A 128 -11.49 -7.49 -14.88
N ALA A 129 -12.72 -7.37 -14.35
CA ALA A 129 -13.83 -6.82 -15.10
C ALA A 129 -13.48 -5.41 -15.62
N ALA A 130 -14.29 -4.89 -16.56
CA ALA A 130 -14.08 -3.57 -17.14
C ALA A 130 -13.78 -2.49 -16.08
N PHE A 131 -12.96 -1.51 -16.46
CA PHE A 131 -12.54 -0.42 -15.59
C PHE A 131 -13.75 0.38 -15.08
N ASP A 132 -13.88 0.48 -13.77
CA ASP A 132 -14.96 1.21 -13.09
C ASP A 132 -14.37 2.45 -12.41
N PHE A 133 -14.69 3.62 -12.94
CA PHE A 133 -14.23 4.92 -12.42
C PHE A 133 -14.59 5.15 -10.96
N ARG A 134 -15.80 4.74 -10.53
CA ARG A 134 -16.23 4.90 -9.15
C ARG A 134 -15.37 4.07 -8.20
N LYS A 135 -15.11 2.82 -8.54
CA LYS A 135 -14.25 1.94 -7.74
C LYS A 135 -12.81 2.44 -7.71
N ALA A 136 -12.31 2.93 -8.84
CA ALA A 136 -10.97 3.51 -8.93
C ALA A 136 -10.85 4.77 -8.05
N ALA A 137 -11.83 5.68 -8.11
CA ALA A 137 -11.82 6.89 -7.29
C ALA A 137 -11.82 6.57 -5.79
N ILE A 138 -12.64 5.61 -5.34
CA ILE A 138 -12.67 5.17 -3.95
C ILE A 138 -11.33 4.54 -3.55
N ALA A 139 -10.76 3.69 -4.39
CA ALA A 139 -9.45 3.08 -4.13
C ALA A 139 -8.33 4.13 -4.02
N ILE A 140 -8.33 5.14 -4.89
CA ILE A 140 -7.40 6.25 -4.82
C ILE A 140 -7.54 6.99 -3.48
N LEU A 141 -8.77 7.34 -3.07
CA LEU A 141 -9.01 8.00 -1.79
C LEU A 141 -8.51 7.15 -0.62
N ILE A 142 -8.78 5.84 -0.62
CA ILE A 142 -8.29 4.94 0.43
C ILE A 142 -6.76 5.01 0.50
N LEU A 143 -6.05 4.88 -0.62
CA LEU A 143 -4.60 4.92 -0.61
C LEU A 143 -4.03 6.30 -0.25
N MET A 144 -4.71 7.39 -0.62
CA MET A 144 -4.31 8.74 -0.20
C MET A 144 -4.32 8.88 1.32
N PHE A 145 -5.39 8.42 1.98
CA PHE A 145 -5.54 8.58 3.42
C PHE A 145 -4.88 7.45 4.23
N CYS A 146 -4.90 6.22 3.75
CA CYS A 146 -4.42 5.06 4.50
C CYS A 146 -2.94 4.71 4.24
N ILE A 147 -2.41 5.02 3.07
CA ILE A 147 -1.00 4.80 2.69
C ILE A 147 -0.24 6.12 2.69
N GLY A 148 -0.68 7.07 1.88
CA GLY A 148 0.08 8.27 1.59
C GLY A 148 0.30 9.15 2.82
N ILE A 149 -0.75 9.54 3.52
CA ILE A 149 -0.64 10.39 4.73
C ILE A 149 0.16 9.71 5.84
N PRO A 150 -0.13 8.47 6.27
CA PRO A 150 0.65 7.85 7.34
C PRO A 150 2.13 7.74 7.01
N ILE A 151 2.49 7.35 5.80
CA ILE A 151 3.89 7.25 5.39
C ILE A 151 4.56 8.63 5.43
N SER A 152 3.93 9.68 4.89
CA SER A 152 4.52 11.00 4.83
C SER A 152 4.65 11.71 6.19
N VAL A 153 3.78 11.34 7.15
CA VAL A 153 3.82 11.92 8.51
C VAL A 153 4.83 11.20 9.41
N ILE A 154 5.02 9.89 9.21
CA ILE A 154 5.93 9.09 10.03
C ILE A 154 7.39 9.20 9.55
N ILE A 155 7.59 9.35 8.24
CA ILE A 155 8.91 9.52 7.61
C ILE A 155 9.34 10.98 7.60
#